data_82e7886741ca319ea327191ccc55e559
#
_entry.id   82e7886741ca319ea327191ccc55e559
#
_cell.length_a   1.000
_cell.length_b   1.000
_cell.length_c   1.000
_cell.angle_alpha   90.00
_cell.angle_beta   90.00
_cell.angle_gamma   90.00
#
_symmetry.space_group_name_H-M   'P 1'
#
loop_
_entity.id
_entity.type
_entity.pdbx_description
1 polymer ?
#
loop_
_entity_poly.entity_id
_entity_poly.type
_entity_poly.pdbx_seq_one_letter_code
_entity_poly.pdbx_strand_id
1 'polypeptide(L)'
;MVSAYSAKSIECHGYNIVRILDGRKKDVNVVINKESHIIVIPHIVKDNFKIYSKIYPVEIKNKTAIFYKAVHKNKDSEYYSDYSNSFTYKIGETKEEECADNKSGSCSRGIHIAHKSWAISFGSSWDNMALLECEVDIKDIVVCKDTDGKVRASKIKVIREIPKEEYYDFK
;
A
#
# COMPACT_ATOMS: atom_id res chain seq x y z
N MET A 1 15.07 6.83 -1.32
CA MET A 1 14.08 7.13 -0.26
C MET A 1 14.54 6.46 1.02
N VAL A 2 14.68 7.19 2.13
CA VAL A 2 15.06 6.60 3.42
C VAL A 2 13.83 6.60 4.32
N SER A 3 13.44 5.41 4.78
CA SER A 3 12.39 5.27 5.80
C SER A 3 13.07 4.88 7.12
N ALA A 4 13.07 5.77 8.07
CA ALA A 4 13.68 5.55 9.38
C ALA A 4 12.62 5.52 10.48
N TYR A 5 12.20 4.32 10.88
CA TYR A 5 11.15 4.14 11.89
C TYR A 5 11.60 4.44 13.33
N SER A 6 12.91 4.43 13.60
CA SER A 6 13.47 4.61 14.96
C SER A 6 14.68 5.54 15.03
N ALA A 7 15.02 6.21 13.94
CA ALA A 7 16.17 7.13 13.93
C ALA A 7 15.91 8.34 14.84
N LYS A 8 16.92 8.70 15.64
CA LYS A 8 16.96 9.95 16.42
C LYS A 8 17.56 11.11 15.62
N SER A 9 18.35 10.80 14.61
CA SER A 9 18.97 11.77 13.72
C SER A 9 19.05 11.22 12.30
N ILE A 10 18.82 12.07 11.32
CA ILE A 10 18.94 11.77 9.88
C ILE A 10 19.78 12.87 9.27
N GLU A 11 20.89 12.51 8.62
CA GLU A 11 21.71 13.41 7.86
C GLU A 11 21.63 13.03 6.37
N CYS A 12 21.34 14.02 5.52
CA CYS A 12 21.16 13.82 4.08
C CYS A 12 22.16 14.65 3.29
N HIS A 13 22.90 13.99 2.41
CA HIS A 13 23.82 14.60 1.45
C HIS A 13 23.33 14.36 0.03
N GLY A 14 23.35 15.42 -0.82
CA GLY A 14 22.86 15.35 -2.20
C GLY A 14 21.33 15.43 -2.32
N TYR A 15 20.80 14.94 -3.43
CA TYR A 15 19.37 15.01 -3.74
C TYR A 15 18.58 13.94 -2.98
N ASN A 16 17.95 14.33 -1.89
CA ASN A 16 17.16 13.41 -1.06
C ASN A 16 15.79 13.97 -0.72
N ILE A 17 14.83 13.07 -0.54
CA ILE A 17 13.53 13.37 0.04
C ILE A 17 13.42 12.60 1.35
N VAL A 18 13.31 13.34 2.44
CA VAL A 18 13.08 12.78 3.79
C VAL A 18 11.61 12.89 4.10
N ARG A 19 10.96 11.75 4.34
CA ARG A 19 9.56 11.69 4.78
C ARG A 19 9.50 11.45 6.27
N ILE A 20 8.86 12.34 7.00
CA ILE A 20 8.69 12.26 8.46
C ILE A 20 7.19 12.24 8.76
N LEU A 21 6.74 11.26 9.55
CA LEU A 21 5.37 11.29 10.09
C LEU A 21 5.22 12.48 11.04
N ASP A 22 4.12 13.22 10.94
CA ASP A 22 3.90 14.46 11.71
C ASP A 22 4.07 14.25 13.21
N GLY A 23 3.56 13.14 13.75
CA GLY A 23 3.75 12.77 15.17
C GLY A 23 5.21 12.52 15.59
N ARG A 24 6.13 12.28 14.66
CA ARG A 24 7.57 12.02 14.91
C ARG A 24 8.45 13.23 14.64
N LYS A 25 7.92 14.31 14.08
CA LYS A 25 8.71 15.50 13.70
C LYS A 25 9.50 16.09 14.86
N LYS A 26 8.99 16.02 16.07
CA LYS A 26 9.64 16.55 17.30
C LYS A 26 10.77 15.66 17.80
N ASP A 27 10.76 14.38 17.43
CA ASP A 27 11.66 13.36 17.99
C ASP A 27 12.88 13.10 17.09
N VAL A 28 12.89 13.63 15.87
CA VAL A 28 13.91 13.36 14.87
C VAL A 28 14.64 14.65 14.50
N ASN A 29 15.93 14.69 14.77
CA ASN A 29 16.80 15.74 14.27
C ASN A 29 17.13 15.44 12.80
N VAL A 30 16.78 16.34 11.89
CA VAL A 30 17.04 16.19 10.44
C VAL A 30 17.95 17.30 9.97
N VAL A 31 19.14 16.92 9.54
CA VAL A 31 20.11 17.81 8.89
C VAL A 31 20.04 17.54 7.39
N ILE A 32 19.68 18.56 6.63
CA ILE A 32 19.60 18.48 5.15
C ILE A 32 20.48 19.55 4.51
N ASN A 33 21.02 19.24 3.34
CA ASN A 33 21.66 20.24 2.48
C ASN A 33 20.60 20.97 1.61
N LYS A 34 21.05 21.95 0.80
CA LYS A 34 20.18 22.79 -0.06
C LYS A 34 19.41 21.99 -1.13
N GLU A 35 19.85 20.80 -1.46
CA GLU A 35 19.32 19.95 -2.52
C GLU A 35 18.33 18.90 -2.01
N SER A 36 18.21 18.80 -0.68
CA SER A 36 17.30 17.82 -0.04
C SER A 36 16.02 18.50 0.43
N HIS A 37 14.93 17.75 0.46
CA HIS A 37 13.62 18.24 0.90
C HIS A 37 13.05 17.39 2.02
N ILE A 38 12.43 18.04 3.01
CA ILE A 38 11.66 17.37 4.05
C ILE A 38 10.18 17.43 3.68
N ILE A 39 9.55 16.26 3.64
CA ILE A 39 8.10 16.15 3.51
C ILE A 39 7.56 15.63 4.85
N VAL A 40 6.79 16.46 5.53
CA VAL A 40 6.04 16.02 6.72
C VAL A 40 4.76 15.36 6.25
N ILE A 41 4.65 14.05 6.52
CA ILE A 41 3.47 13.27 6.18
C ILE A 41 2.47 13.44 7.33
N PRO A 42 1.27 14.00 7.08
CA PRO A 42 0.28 14.17 8.11
C PRO A 42 -0.13 12.81 8.70
N HIS A 43 -0.46 12.81 9.97
CA HIS A 43 -1.01 11.63 10.62
C HIS A 43 -2.33 11.25 9.95
N ILE A 44 -2.35 10.11 9.27
CA ILE A 44 -3.55 9.63 8.59
C ILE A 44 -4.49 9.07 9.66
N VAL A 45 -5.61 9.74 9.85
CA VAL A 45 -6.67 9.25 10.72
C VAL A 45 -7.59 8.31 9.95
N LYS A 46 -8.34 7.53 10.70
CA LYS A 46 -9.38 6.64 10.22
C LYS A 46 -10.15 7.23 9.02
N ASP A 47 -10.37 6.39 8.02
CA ASP A 47 -11.20 6.67 6.84
C ASP A 47 -10.80 7.93 6.05
N ASN A 48 -9.58 8.39 6.21
CA ASN A 48 -9.12 9.56 5.50
C ASN A 48 -8.46 9.21 4.16
N PHE A 49 -9.23 8.57 3.29
CA PHE A 49 -8.79 8.22 1.95
C PHE A 49 -8.35 9.45 1.13
N LYS A 50 -8.99 10.60 1.35
CA LYS A 50 -8.61 11.87 0.70
C LYS A 50 -7.18 12.31 1.05
N ILE A 51 -6.73 12.08 2.28
CA ILE A 51 -5.34 12.35 2.69
C ILE A 51 -4.43 11.28 2.11
N TYR A 52 -4.81 10.01 2.21
CA TYR A 52 -4.07 8.90 1.67
C TYR A 52 -3.74 9.08 0.18
N SER A 53 -4.74 9.41 -0.64
CA SER A 53 -4.59 9.59 -2.09
C SER A 53 -3.72 10.80 -2.49
N LYS A 54 -3.47 11.73 -1.59
CA LYS A 54 -2.52 12.83 -1.81
C LYS A 54 -1.07 12.45 -1.51
N ILE A 55 -0.87 11.43 -0.70
CA ILE A 55 0.46 10.97 -0.25
C ILE A 55 0.94 9.82 -1.14
N TYR A 56 0.03 8.91 -1.46
CA TYR A 56 0.33 7.68 -2.20
C TYR A 56 -0.29 7.71 -3.60
N PRO A 57 0.43 7.25 -4.64
CA PRO A 57 -0.08 7.23 -6.01
C PRO A 57 -1.20 6.20 -6.15
N VAL A 58 -2.43 6.68 -6.25
CA VAL A 58 -3.64 5.87 -6.45
C VAL A 58 -4.47 6.48 -7.55
N GLU A 59 -4.81 5.68 -8.55
CA GLU A 59 -5.74 6.07 -9.60
C GLU A 59 -7.17 6.03 -9.06
N ILE A 60 -7.88 7.15 -9.17
CA ILE A 60 -9.28 7.28 -8.72
C ILE A 60 -10.17 7.44 -9.94
N LYS A 61 -11.19 6.58 -10.03
CA LYS A 61 -12.23 6.61 -11.08
C LYS A 61 -13.60 6.77 -10.41
N ASN A 62 -14.15 7.98 -10.41
CA ASN A 62 -15.43 8.28 -9.77
C ASN A 62 -15.43 7.93 -8.26
N LYS A 63 -16.11 6.83 -7.90
CA LYS A 63 -16.23 6.35 -6.51
C LYS A 63 -15.34 5.14 -6.23
N THR A 64 -14.55 4.71 -7.19
CA THR A 64 -13.64 3.59 -7.06
C THR A 64 -12.19 4.05 -7.12
N ALA A 65 -11.29 3.20 -6.63
CA ALA A 65 -9.85 3.40 -6.71
C ALA A 65 -9.18 2.11 -7.15
N ILE A 66 -8.06 2.23 -7.88
CA ILE A 66 -7.26 1.10 -8.33
C ILE A 66 -6.14 0.85 -7.32
N PHE A 67 -6.10 -0.38 -6.84
CA PHE A 67 -5.09 -0.90 -5.94
C PHE A 67 -4.47 -2.18 -6.49
N TYR A 68 -3.41 -2.61 -5.83
CA TYR A 68 -2.66 -3.80 -6.23
C TYR A 68 -2.49 -4.74 -5.04
N LYS A 69 -2.47 -6.04 -5.35
CA LYS A 69 -2.27 -7.08 -4.36
C LYS A 69 -1.26 -8.10 -4.87
N ALA A 70 -0.18 -8.27 -4.11
CA ALA A 70 0.72 -9.40 -4.30
C ALA A 70 0.08 -10.66 -3.71
N VAL A 71 0.08 -11.74 -4.48
CA VAL A 71 -0.52 -13.03 -4.14
C VAL A 71 0.41 -14.16 -4.58
N HIS A 72 0.30 -15.32 -3.95
CA HIS A 72 0.91 -16.51 -4.49
C HIS A 72 0.11 -17.02 -5.70
N LYS A 73 0.83 -17.65 -6.63
CA LYS A 73 0.28 -18.29 -7.81
C LYS A 73 0.80 -19.72 -7.89
N ASN A 74 -0.10 -20.70 -7.91
CA ASN A 74 0.27 -22.08 -8.10
C ASN A 74 0.47 -22.45 -9.58
N LYS A 75 0.85 -23.70 -9.86
CA LYS A 75 1.05 -24.21 -11.22
C LYS A 75 -0.24 -24.23 -12.06
N ASP A 76 -1.38 -24.32 -11.40
CA ASP A 76 -2.70 -24.32 -12.03
C ASP A 76 -3.25 -22.90 -12.26
N SER A 77 -2.40 -21.89 -12.05
CA SER A 77 -2.74 -20.46 -12.16
C SER A 77 -3.83 -19.99 -11.19
N GLU A 78 -3.96 -20.64 -10.07
CA GLU A 78 -4.80 -20.18 -8.97
C GLU A 78 -4.03 -19.19 -8.10
N TYR A 79 -4.72 -18.12 -7.67
CA TYR A 79 -4.15 -17.08 -6.80
C TYR A 79 -4.64 -17.27 -5.37
N TYR A 80 -3.75 -17.21 -4.40
CA TYR A 80 -4.09 -17.33 -2.98
C TYR A 80 -3.31 -16.34 -2.11
N SER A 81 -3.88 -16.04 -0.95
CA SER A 81 -3.31 -15.09 -0.01
C SER A 81 -2.02 -15.60 0.60
N ASP A 82 -1.07 -14.70 0.85
CA ASP A 82 0.17 -15.00 1.59
C ASP A 82 -0.10 -15.50 3.02
N TYR A 83 -1.22 -15.10 3.63
CA TYR A 83 -1.59 -15.48 5.00
C TYR A 83 -2.48 -16.72 5.09
N SER A 84 -3.09 -17.16 3.99
CA SER A 84 -4.02 -18.29 4.01
C SER A 84 -4.22 -18.88 2.62
N ASN A 85 -3.81 -20.12 2.43
CA ASN A 85 -3.99 -20.84 1.18
C ASN A 85 -5.47 -21.08 0.83
N SER A 86 -6.36 -21.00 1.82
CA SER A 86 -7.81 -21.14 1.60
C SER A 86 -8.47 -19.86 1.10
N PHE A 87 -7.79 -18.72 1.24
CA PHE A 87 -8.31 -17.44 0.77
C PHE A 87 -7.82 -17.16 -0.67
N THR A 88 -8.63 -17.54 -1.64
CA THR A 88 -8.30 -17.53 -3.06
C THR A 88 -8.91 -16.32 -3.78
N TYR A 89 -8.31 -15.96 -4.91
CA TYR A 89 -8.75 -14.89 -5.79
C TYR A 89 -8.97 -15.42 -7.20
N LYS A 90 -9.93 -14.85 -7.95
CA LYS A 90 -10.14 -15.12 -9.37
C LYS A 90 -10.34 -13.84 -10.13
N ILE A 91 -9.76 -13.77 -11.33
CA ILE A 91 -9.93 -12.63 -12.23
C ILE A 91 -11.39 -12.48 -12.62
N GLY A 92 -11.89 -11.25 -12.56
CA GLY A 92 -13.30 -10.91 -12.85
C GLY A 92 -14.24 -11.07 -11.66
N GLU A 93 -13.82 -11.77 -10.59
CA GLU A 93 -14.65 -12.00 -9.41
C GLU A 93 -14.45 -10.92 -8.32
N THR A 94 -15.48 -10.78 -7.52
CA THR A 94 -15.45 -9.95 -6.31
C THR A 94 -15.11 -10.82 -5.11
N LYS A 95 -14.15 -10.36 -4.29
CA LYS A 95 -13.81 -10.99 -3.03
C LYS A 95 -14.21 -10.08 -1.88
N GLU A 96 -14.86 -10.67 -0.88
CA GLU A 96 -15.30 -9.98 0.33
C GLU A 96 -14.67 -10.63 1.55
N GLU A 97 -14.38 -9.82 2.57
CA GLU A 97 -13.99 -10.27 3.88
C GLU A 97 -14.69 -9.43 4.94
N GLU A 98 -15.19 -10.13 5.96
CA GLU A 98 -15.92 -9.50 7.05
C GLU A 98 -15.01 -8.52 7.82
N CYS A 99 -15.48 -7.28 7.96
CA CYS A 99 -14.91 -6.24 8.80
C CYS A 99 -13.43 -5.88 8.60
N ALA A 100 -13.16 -5.05 7.62
CA ALA A 100 -12.00 -4.18 7.68
C ALA A 100 -12.17 -3.17 8.80
N ASP A 101 -11.88 -3.52 10.05
CA ASP A 101 -11.92 -2.57 11.14
C ASP A 101 -10.66 -1.68 11.14
N ASN A 102 -10.76 -0.51 11.76
CA ASN A 102 -9.72 0.51 11.79
C ASN A 102 -9.10 0.71 13.19
N LYS A 103 -9.54 -0.06 14.17
CA LYS A 103 -9.09 0.08 15.56
C LYS A 103 -7.74 -0.56 15.80
N SER A 104 -7.40 -1.55 15.00
CA SER A 104 -6.13 -2.26 15.04
C SER A 104 -5.18 -1.73 13.96
N GLY A 105 -3.92 -2.05 14.07
CA GLY A 105 -2.87 -1.65 13.13
C GLY A 105 -3.08 -2.12 11.69
N SER A 106 -2.16 -1.77 10.81
CA SER A 106 -2.24 -2.03 9.36
C SER A 106 -2.35 -3.52 8.97
N CYS A 107 -2.08 -4.45 9.88
CA CYS A 107 -2.12 -5.91 9.69
C CYS A 107 -3.32 -6.60 10.35
N SER A 108 -4.46 -5.93 10.50
CA SER A 108 -5.68 -6.52 11.06
C SER A 108 -6.62 -7.09 9.98
N ARG A 109 -7.85 -7.43 10.36
CA ARG A 109 -8.87 -8.02 9.48
C ARG A 109 -9.15 -7.17 8.26
N GLY A 110 -9.46 -7.81 7.15
CA GLY A 110 -9.74 -7.21 5.86
C GLY A 110 -8.76 -7.64 4.77
N ILE A 111 -9.10 -7.36 3.54
CA ILE A 111 -8.27 -7.67 2.39
C ILE A 111 -7.19 -6.59 2.28
N HIS A 112 -5.93 -6.97 2.45
CA HIS A 112 -4.80 -6.05 2.34
C HIS A 112 -4.45 -5.78 0.89
N ILE A 113 -4.43 -4.52 0.53
CA ILE A 113 -4.09 -3.99 -0.80
C ILE A 113 -3.21 -2.75 -0.63
N ALA A 114 -2.50 -2.35 -1.68
CA ALA A 114 -1.62 -1.19 -1.63
C ALA A 114 -1.51 -0.51 -3.00
N HIS A 115 -0.89 0.66 -3.04
CA HIS A 115 -0.45 1.23 -4.31
C HIS A 115 0.63 0.34 -4.95
N LYS A 116 0.81 0.45 -6.28
CA LYS A 116 1.59 -0.49 -7.10
C LYS A 116 3.01 -0.73 -6.55
N SER A 117 3.77 0.31 -6.29
CA SER A 117 5.16 0.16 -5.84
C SER A 117 5.30 -0.50 -4.46
N TRP A 118 4.34 -0.29 -3.53
CA TRP A 118 4.33 -1.00 -2.26
C TRP A 118 4.04 -2.49 -2.47
N ALA A 119 3.02 -2.80 -3.29
CA ALA A 119 2.65 -4.18 -3.56
C ALA A 119 3.79 -4.96 -4.24
N ILE A 120 4.54 -4.31 -5.15
CA ILE A 120 5.74 -4.89 -5.76
C ILE A 120 6.83 -5.14 -4.73
N SER A 121 7.08 -4.19 -3.82
CA SER A 121 8.11 -4.33 -2.79
C SER A 121 7.80 -5.40 -1.75
N PHE A 122 6.53 -5.76 -1.59
CA PHE A 122 6.09 -6.83 -0.71
C PHE A 122 6.42 -8.22 -1.25
N GLY A 123 6.40 -8.40 -2.58
CA GLY A 123 6.72 -9.66 -3.22
C GLY A 123 8.18 -10.06 -2.98
N SER A 124 8.42 -11.11 -2.21
CA SER A 124 9.76 -11.59 -1.89
C SER A 124 10.40 -12.43 -3.01
N SER A 125 9.59 -13.11 -3.80
CA SER A 125 9.99 -13.89 -4.98
C SER A 125 8.87 -13.92 -6.00
N TRP A 126 9.08 -13.27 -7.14
CA TRP A 126 8.10 -13.19 -8.23
C TRP A 126 8.05 -14.44 -9.11
N ASP A 127 8.79 -15.50 -8.79
CA ASP A 127 8.71 -16.77 -9.50
C ASP A 127 7.39 -17.50 -9.20
N ASN A 128 6.93 -17.41 -7.96
CA ASN A 128 5.71 -18.04 -7.47
C ASN A 128 4.65 -17.01 -7.01
N MET A 129 4.82 -15.75 -7.39
CA MET A 129 3.90 -14.68 -7.02
C MET A 129 3.39 -13.96 -8.27
N ALA A 130 2.20 -13.39 -8.14
CA ALA A 130 1.55 -12.55 -9.12
C ALA A 130 1.10 -11.23 -8.49
N LEU A 131 1.04 -10.20 -9.32
CA LEU A 131 0.50 -8.90 -8.95
C LEU A 131 -0.89 -8.77 -9.56
N LEU A 132 -1.91 -8.69 -8.73
CA LEU A 132 -3.29 -8.47 -9.16
C LEU A 132 -3.64 -6.99 -9.10
N GLU A 133 -4.28 -6.49 -10.16
CA GLU A 133 -4.95 -5.19 -10.18
C GLU A 133 -6.37 -5.35 -9.66
N CYS A 134 -6.75 -4.50 -8.72
CA CYS A 134 -8.03 -4.58 -8.04
C CYS A 134 -8.74 -3.23 -8.06
N GLU A 135 -10.02 -3.24 -8.40
CA GLU A 135 -10.91 -2.09 -8.24
C GLU A 135 -11.64 -2.19 -6.90
N VAL A 136 -11.71 -1.07 -6.19
CA VAL A 136 -12.26 -1.01 -4.83
C VAL A 136 -13.14 0.22 -4.69
N ASP A 137 -14.36 0.07 -4.20
CA ASP A 137 -15.18 1.22 -3.79
C ASP A 137 -14.49 1.96 -2.65
N ILE A 138 -14.40 3.29 -2.75
CA ILE A 138 -13.72 4.12 -1.72
C ILE A 138 -14.35 3.94 -0.33
N LYS A 139 -15.66 3.69 -0.26
CA LYS A 139 -16.39 3.44 0.99
C LYS A 139 -15.96 2.15 1.70
N ASP A 140 -15.42 1.18 0.95
CA ASP A 140 -14.98 -0.12 1.47
C ASP A 140 -13.51 -0.12 1.90
N ILE A 141 -12.81 1.02 1.74
CA ILE A 141 -11.40 1.19 2.09
C ILE A 141 -11.26 1.68 3.53
N VAL A 142 -10.40 1.01 4.26
CA VAL A 142 -9.97 1.44 5.62
C VAL A 142 -8.51 1.85 5.57
N VAL A 143 -8.25 3.14 5.82
CA VAL A 143 -6.91 3.69 5.94
C VAL A 143 -6.51 3.72 7.41
N CYS A 144 -5.52 2.91 7.78
CA CYS A 144 -4.99 2.89 9.15
C CYS A 144 -4.04 4.07 9.37
N LYS A 145 -4.03 4.59 10.59
CA LYS A 145 -3.18 5.75 10.95
C LYS A 145 -1.67 5.46 10.85
N ASP A 146 -1.28 4.20 10.94
CA ASP A 146 0.10 3.71 10.87
C ASP A 146 0.47 3.18 9.47
N THR A 147 -0.33 3.48 8.45
CA THR A 147 -0.07 2.96 7.10
C THR A 147 1.25 3.47 6.52
N ASP A 148 1.96 2.57 5.89
CA ASP A 148 3.15 2.81 5.07
C ASP A 148 2.84 2.85 3.56
N GLY A 149 1.55 2.81 3.20
CA GLY A 149 1.05 2.71 1.81
C GLY A 149 0.10 1.54 1.61
N LYS A 150 0.01 0.63 2.58
CA LYS A 150 -0.96 -0.46 2.62
C LYS A 150 -2.27 0.01 3.22
N VAL A 151 -3.39 -0.39 2.62
CA VAL A 151 -4.73 -0.20 3.15
C VAL A 151 -5.45 -1.53 3.25
N ARG A 152 -6.58 -1.54 3.93
CA ARG A 152 -7.47 -2.70 4.01
C ARG A 152 -8.79 -2.38 3.33
N ALA A 153 -9.41 -3.38 2.75
CA ALA A 153 -10.74 -3.28 2.17
C ALA A 153 -11.63 -4.43 2.64
N SER A 154 -12.91 -4.14 2.82
CA SER A 154 -13.92 -5.18 3.05
C SER A 154 -14.33 -5.89 1.76
N LYS A 155 -14.12 -5.25 0.61
CA LYS A 155 -14.51 -5.76 -0.69
C LYS A 155 -13.58 -5.27 -1.78
N ILE A 156 -13.17 -6.17 -2.66
CA ILE A 156 -12.38 -5.84 -3.86
C ILE A 156 -12.93 -6.60 -5.06
N LYS A 157 -12.81 -6.02 -6.26
CA LYS A 157 -13.00 -6.70 -7.53
C LYS A 157 -11.65 -6.92 -8.18
N VAL A 158 -11.29 -8.16 -8.47
CA VAL A 158 -10.05 -8.50 -9.18
C VAL A 158 -10.24 -8.24 -10.67
N ILE A 159 -9.46 -7.34 -11.25
CA ILE A 159 -9.59 -6.94 -12.65
C ILE A 159 -8.73 -7.80 -13.55
N ARG A 160 -7.43 -7.89 -13.25
CA ARG A 160 -6.46 -8.65 -14.05
C ARG A 160 -5.21 -8.99 -13.24
N GLU A 161 -4.42 -9.93 -13.76
CA GLU A 161 -3.02 -10.07 -13.40
C GLU A 161 -2.21 -9.04 -14.19
N ILE A 162 -1.28 -8.37 -13.54
CA ILE A 162 -0.34 -7.46 -14.17
C ILE A 162 0.81 -8.30 -14.75
N PRO A 163 1.12 -8.19 -16.05
CA PRO A 163 2.30 -8.81 -16.63
C PRO A 163 3.60 -8.30 -15.96
N LYS A 164 4.62 -9.15 -15.84
CA LYS A 164 5.87 -8.79 -15.16
C LYS A 164 6.58 -7.60 -15.81
N GLU A 165 6.49 -7.46 -17.12
CA GLU A 165 7.00 -6.33 -17.88
C GLU A 165 6.35 -4.99 -17.53
N GLU A 166 5.10 -5.00 -17.04
CA GLU A 166 4.39 -3.80 -16.60
C GLU A 166 4.66 -3.43 -15.13
N TYR A 167 5.39 -4.23 -14.35
CA TYR A 167 5.55 -3.99 -12.90
C TYR A 167 6.15 -2.62 -12.61
N TYR A 168 7.09 -2.16 -13.40
CA TYR A 168 7.81 -0.90 -13.19
C TYR A 168 7.30 0.25 -14.06
N ASP A 169 6.20 0.04 -14.80
CA ASP A 169 5.51 1.11 -15.50
C ASP A 169 4.67 1.91 -14.51
N PHE A 170 5.25 2.98 -13.99
CA PHE A 170 4.57 3.94 -13.14
C PHE A 170 4.08 5.11 -14.00
N LYS A 171 2.77 5.19 -14.21
CA LYS A 171 2.13 6.33 -14.87
C LYS A 171 1.89 7.46 -13.89
#